data_973fea82cde515e396c498f917df8209
#
_entry.id   973fea82cde515e396c498f917df8209
#
_cell.length_a   1.000
_cell.length_b   1.000
_cell.length_c   1.000
_cell.angle_alpha   90.00
_cell.angle_beta   90.00
_cell.angle_gamma   90.00
#
_symmetry.space_group_name_H-M   'P 1'
#
loop_
_entity.id
_entity.type
_entity.pdbx_description
1 polymer ?
#
loop_
_entity_poly.entity_id
_entity_poly.type
_entity_poly.pdbx_seq_one_letter_code
_entity_poly.pdbx_strand_id
1 'polypeptide(L)'
;GVGCIAFSPLAQGMLTDRYLNGIPADSRASRGGSLSAKLLTDEALSHIRSLNDIAQGRGQSLAQMALAWALRDVRVTSVLVGASSVQQLEDNLAAVSNLIFDADELAIIEKHAVDSGINLWSPSSAV
;
A
#
# COMPACT_ATOMS: atom_id res chain seq x y z
N GLY A 1 -2.34 -4.13 -28.26
CA GLY A 1 -1.61 -4.06 -27.01
C GLY A 1 -2.38 -4.76 -25.89
N VAL A 2 -1.68 -5.18 -24.85
CA VAL A 2 -2.27 -5.80 -23.64
C VAL A 2 -2.20 -4.78 -22.51
N GLY A 3 -3.31 -4.55 -21.81
CA GLY A 3 -3.34 -3.72 -20.61
C GLY A 3 -2.98 -4.54 -19.37
N CYS A 4 -2.36 -3.89 -18.38
CA CYS A 4 -2.07 -4.46 -17.07
C CYS A 4 -2.95 -3.79 -16.01
N ILE A 5 -3.70 -4.59 -15.26
CA ILE A 5 -4.49 -4.12 -14.11
C ILE A 5 -3.85 -4.68 -12.84
N ALA A 6 -3.37 -3.80 -11.97
CA ALA A 6 -2.86 -4.19 -10.66
C ALA A 6 -3.99 -4.25 -9.64
N PHE A 7 -4.02 -5.29 -8.82
CA PHE A 7 -4.99 -5.47 -7.74
C PHE A 7 -4.32 -5.47 -6.37
N SER A 8 -5.08 -5.23 -5.31
CA SER A 8 -4.60 -5.13 -3.93
C SER A 8 -3.44 -4.13 -3.72
N PRO A 9 -3.48 -2.93 -4.33
CA PRO A 9 -2.35 -1.99 -4.29
C PRO A 9 -2.03 -1.47 -2.89
N LEU A 10 -2.95 -1.60 -1.93
CA LEU A 10 -2.79 -1.17 -0.55
C LEU A 10 -2.50 -2.33 0.41
N ALA A 11 -2.18 -3.52 -0.11
CA ALA A 11 -1.87 -4.70 0.69
C ALA A 11 -2.88 -4.93 1.83
N GLN A 12 -4.17 -4.89 1.53
CA GLN A 12 -5.29 -5.04 2.46
C GLN A 12 -5.33 -3.98 3.59
N GLY A 13 -4.77 -2.82 3.34
CA GLY A 13 -4.72 -1.70 4.28
C GLY A 13 -3.40 -1.55 5.02
N MET A 14 -2.41 -2.43 4.79
CA MET A 14 -1.07 -2.27 5.37
C MET A 14 -0.38 -0.99 4.89
N LEU A 15 -0.57 -0.62 3.63
CA LEU A 15 -0.04 0.63 3.05
C LEU A 15 -1.03 1.79 3.25
N THR A 16 -1.51 1.95 4.48
CA THR A 16 -2.33 3.07 4.95
C THR A 16 -1.84 3.50 6.33
N ASP A 17 -2.35 4.58 6.85
CA ASP A 17 -2.06 5.06 8.21
C ASP A 17 -2.69 4.18 9.32
N ARG A 18 -3.55 3.24 8.94
CA ARG A 18 -4.38 2.44 9.85
C ARG A 18 -3.58 1.68 10.92
N TYR A 19 -2.39 1.20 10.57
CA TYR A 19 -1.57 0.36 11.46
C TYR A 19 -0.35 1.07 12.05
N LEU A 20 -0.14 2.35 11.74
CA LEU A 20 1.03 3.10 12.19
C LEU A 20 1.12 3.21 13.72
N ASN A 21 -0.02 3.27 14.39
CA ASN A 21 -0.14 3.43 15.84
C ASN A 21 -0.64 2.17 16.57
N GLY A 22 -0.53 1.01 15.92
CA GLY A 22 -0.99 -0.27 16.45
C GLY A 22 -2.12 -0.90 15.63
N ILE A 23 -2.65 -2.01 16.11
CA ILE A 23 -3.70 -2.77 15.42
C ILE A 23 -5.06 -2.36 15.99
N PRO A 24 -5.92 -1.64 15.25
CA PRO A 24 -7.27 -1.31 15.72
C PRO A 24 -8.10 -2.58 15.90
N ALA A 25 -8.94 -2.60 16.95
CA ALA A 25 -9.76 -3.76 17.30
C ALA A 25 -10.77 -4.15 16.23
N ASP A 26 -11.18 -3.21 15.37
CA ASP A 26 -12.12 -3.40 14.27
C ASP A 26 -11.44 -3.64 12.91
N SER A 27 -10.10 -3.74 12.88
CA SER A 27 -9.32 -3.90 11.66
C SER A 27 -9.38 -5.33 11.11
N ARG A 28 -8.99 -5.49 9.84
CA ARG A 28 -8.85 -6.83 9.22
C ARG A 28 -7.81 -7.70 9.95
N ALA A 29 -6.73 -7.09 10.43
CA ALA A 29 -5.68 -7.78 11.16
C ALA A 29 -6.14 -8.34 12.52
N SER A 30 -7.11 -7.68 13.18
CA SER A 30 -7.68 -8.15 14.45
C SER A 30 -8.72 -9.26 14.27
N ARG A 31 -9.36 -9.34 13.09
CA ARG A 31 -10.42 -10.32 12.80
C ARG A 31 -9.91 -11.68 12.32
N GLY A 32 -8.59 -11.86 12.16
CA GLY A 32 -7.99 -13.15 11.80
C GLY A 32 -8.25 -13.61 10.36
N GLY A 33 -8.43 -12.67 9.43
CA GLY A 33 -8.56 -12.95 8.00
C GLY A 33 -7.22 -13.19 7.31
N SER A 34 -7.18 -12.98 5.99
CA SER A 34 -5.97 -13.11 5.16
C SER A 34 -4.84 -12.16 5.59
N LEU A 35 -5.15 -11.01 6.19
CA LEU A 35 -4.20 -10.19 6.91
C LEU A 35 -4.24 -10.55 8.40
N SER A 36 -3.22 -11.24 8.88
CA SER A 36 -3.08 -11.60 10.29
C SER A 36 -2.21 -10.57 11.03
N ALA A 37 -2.52 -10.34 12.32
CA ALA A 37 -1.68 -9.53 13.20
C ALA A 37 -0.22 -10.02 13.25
N LYS A 38 0.02 -11.32 13.03
CA LYS A 38 1.36 -11.92 12.97
C LYS A 38 2.21 -11.42 11.82
N LEU A 39 1.60 -10.88 10.76
CA LEU A 39 2.30 -10.30 9.60
C LEU A 39 2.75 -8.86 9.86
N LEU A 40 2.19 -8.19 10.87
CA LEU A 40 2.53 -6.84 11.27
C LEU A 40 3.66 -6.87 12.32
N THR A 41 4.82 -7.36 11.92
CA THR A 41 6.01 -7.38 12.78
C THR A 41 6.53 -5.96 13.02
N ASP A 42 7.34 -5.75 14.06
CA ASP A 42 7.96 -4.45 14.35
C ASP A 42 8.84 -3.98 13.18
N GLU A 43 9.50 -4.91 12.48
CA GLU A 43 10.28 -4.63 11.29
C GLU A 43 9.39 -4.14 10.13
N ALA A 44 8.30 -4.85 9.83
CA ALA A 44 7.35 -4.44 8.81
C ALA A 44 6.73 -3.07 9.12
N LEU A 45 6.35 -2.83 10.37
CA LEU A 45 5.83 -1.53 10.81
C LEU A 45 6.88 -0.42 10.72
N SER A 46 8.16 -0.71 10.97
CA SER A 46 9.26 0.25 10.79
C SER A 46 9.38 0.68 9.33
N HIS A 47 9.34 -0.27 8.39
CA HIS A 47 9.34 0.04 6.95
C HIS A 47 8.11 0.84 6.53
N ILE A 48 6.92 0.48 7.02
CA ILE A 48 5.67 1.20 6.73
C ILE A 48 5.75 2.65 7.25
N ARG A 49 6.30 2.89 8.44
CA ARG A 49 6.51 4.25 8.96
C ARG A 49 7.47 5.06 8.09
N SER A 50 8.59 4.48 7.67
CA SER A 50 9.54 5.14 6.76
C SER A 50 8.89 5.48 5.42
N LEU A 51 8.06 4.61 4.86
CA LEU A 51 7.29 4.90 3.64
C LEU A 51 6.26 6.00 3.87
N ASN A 52 5.62 6.04 5.04
CA ASN A 52 4.69 7.11 5.39
C ASN A 52 5.39 8.48 5.48
N ASP A 53 6.60 8.54 6.02
CA ASP A 53 7.37 9.78 6.10
C ASP A 53 7.67 10.33 4.69
N ILE A 54 7.99 9.46 3.72
CA ILE A 54 8.16 9.86 2.32
C ILE A 54 6.84 10.40 1.76
N ALA A 55 5.73 9.70 1.99
CA ALA A 55 4.42 10.14 1.52
C ALA A 55 4.06 11.53 2.07
N GLN A 56 4.30 11.78 3.35
CA GLN A 56 4.09 13.08 3.98
C GLN A 56 4.94 14.18 3.32
N GLY A 57 6.21 13.90 3.04
CA GLY A 57 7.10 14.82 2.30
C GLY A 57 6.60 15.17 0.90
N ARG A 58 5.85 14.26 0.26
CA ARG A 58 5.20 14.45 -1.04
C ARG A 58 3.85 15.18 -0.96
N GLY A 59 3.35 15.46 0.24
CA GLY A 59 1.99 15.97 0.45
C GLY A 59 0.90 14.95 0.15
N GLN A 60 1.21 13.65 0.23
CA GLN A 60 0.30 12.54 0.01
C GLN A 60 0.11 11.72 1.29
N SER A 61 -1.03 11.04 1.41
CA SER A 61 -1.15 9.94 2.36
C SER A 61 -0.34 8.73 1.88
N LEU A 62 -0.01 7.80 2.78
CA LEU A 62 0.66 6.57 2.40
C LEU A 62 -0.13 5.78 1.34
N ALA A 63 -1.46 5.74 1.48
CA ALA A 63 -2.34 5.10 0.49
C ALA A 63 -2.24 5.78 -0.89
N GLN A 64 -2.29 7.11 -0.93
CA GLN A 64 -2.15 7.86 -2.17
C GLN A 64 -0.78 7.64 -2.81
N MET A 65 0.29 7.64 -2.03
CA MET A 65 1.63 7.36 -2.55
C MET A 65 1.75 5.94 -3.09
N ALA A 66 1.18 4.94 -2.42
CA ALA A 66 1.20 3.55 -2.88
C ALA A 66 0.46 3.38 -4.22
N LEU A 67 -0.69 4.02 -4.37
CA LEU A 67 -1.44 4.05 -5.64
C LEU A 67 -0.67 4.76 -6.74
N ALA A 68 -0.10 5.94 -6.44
CA ALA A 68 0.72 6.70 -7.37
C ALA A 68 1.96 5.91 -7.81
N TRP A 69 2.61 5.22 -6.87
CA TRP A 69 3.77 4.38 -7.17
C TRP A 69 3.43 3.23 -8.13
N ALA A 70 2.30 2.57 -7.93
CA ALA A 70 1.83 1.53 -8.85
C ALA A 70 1.52 2.07 -10.24
N LEU A 71 0.92 3.26 -10.32
CA LEU A 71 0.53 3.91 -11.58
C LEU A 71 1.66 4.64 -12.31
N ARG A 72 2.84 4.84 -11.66
CA ARG A 72 3.96 5.56 -12.26
C ARG A 72 4.51 4.92 -13.53
N ASP A 73 4.36 3.60 -13.65
CA ASP A 73 4.85 2.84 -14.80
C ASP A 73 3.76 2.79 -15.87
N VAL A 74 4.06 3.28 -17.05
CA VAL A 74 3.14 3.34 -18.19
C VAL A 74 2.60 1.98 -18.64
N ARG A 75 3.24 0.89 -18.22
CA ARG A 75 2.78 -0.48 -18.47
C ARG A 75 1.60 -0.87 -17.59
N VAL A 76 1.42 -0.20 -16.46
CA VAL A 76 0.26 -0.38 -15.59
C VAL A 76 -0.87 0.52 -16.09
N THR A 77 -1.87 -0.09 -16.68
CA THR A 77 -3.01 0.63 -17.27
C THR A 77 -3.96 1.15 -16.18
N SER A 78 -4.16 0.38 -15.11
CA SER A 78 -5.12 0.70 -14.06
C SER A 78 -4.77 -0.01 -12.76
N VAL A 79 -5.21 0.55 -11.64
CA VAL A 79 -5.19 -0.10 -10.33
C VAL A 79 -6.62 -0.28 -9.82
N LEU A 80 -6.90 -1.45 -9.27
CA LEU A 80 -8.20 -1.78 -8.70
C LEU A 80 -8.21 -1.42 -7.21
N VAL A 81 -9.07 -0.50 -6.82
CA VAL A 81 -9.23 -0.08 -5.42
C VAL A 81 -10.62 -0.41 -4.89
N GLY A 82 -10.70 -0.78 -3.61
CA GLY A 82 -11.96 -0.86 -2.88
C GLY A 82 -12.07 0.32 -1.91
N ALA A 83 -13.29 0.81 -1.70
CA ALA A 83 -13.57 1.86 -0.74
C ALA A 83 -14.83 1.51 0.07
N SER A 84 -14.80 1.77 1.37
CA SER A 84 -15.94 1.55 2.28
C SER A 84 -16.73 2.84 2.57
N SER A 85 -16.26 3.98 2.08
CA SER A 85 -16.92 5.28 2.18
C SER A 85 -16.60 6.16 0.99
N VAL A 86 -17.42 7.17 0.74
CA VAL A 86 -17.18 8.20 -0.30
C VAL A 86 -15.85 8.92 -0.03
N GLN A 87 -15.60 9.31 1.22
CA GLN A 87 -14.36 9.97 1.61
C GLN A 87 -13.13 9.13 1.24
N GLN A 88 -13.15 7.83 1.53
CA GLN A 88 -12.05 6.93 1.19
C GLN A 88 -11.84 6.83 -0.33
N LEU A 89 -12.92 6.83 -1.10
CA LEU A 89 -12.83 6.82 -2.56
C LEU A 89 -12.21 8.12 -3.09
N GLU A 90 -12.65 9.27 -2.58
CA GLU A 90 -12.12 10.59 -2.95
C GLU A 90 -10.64 10.70 -2.61
N ASP A 91 -10.23 10.26 -1.42
CA ASP A 91 -8.83 10.23 -0.99
C ASP A 91 -7.97 9.35 -1.91
N ASN A 92 -8.47 8.18 -2.30
CA ASN A 92 -7.78 7.30 -3.24
C ASN A 92 -7.67 7.92 -4.63
N LEU A 93 -8.72 8.56 -5.13
CA LEU A 93 -8.71 9.23 -6.44
C LEU A 93 -7.72 10.40 -6.47
N ALA A 94 -7.50 11.08 -5.36
CA ALA A 94 -6.52 12.16 -5.27
C ALA A 94 -5.06 11.69 -5.54
N ALA A 95 -4.78 10.40 -5.49
CA ALA A 95 -3.47 9.84 -5.84
C ALA A 95 -3.00 10.23 -7.24
N VAL A 96 -3.92 10.39 -8.21
CA VAL A 96 -3.57 10.71 -9.60
C VAL A 96 -3.06 12.14 -9.79
N SER A 97 -3.20 13.00 -8.80
CA SER A 97 -2.71 14.38 -8.86
C SER A 97 -1.18 14.49 -8.78
N ASN A 98 -0.49 13.46 -8.27
CA ASN A 98 0.96 13.43 -8.15
C ASN A 98 1.51 12.01 -8.39
N LEU A 99 1.72 11.67 -9.65
CA LEU A 99 2.28 10.38 -10.10
C LEU A 99 3.80 10.42 -10.33
N ILE A 100 4.42 11.60 -10.22
CA ILE A 100 5.84 11.77 -10.51
C ILE A 100 6.65 11.48 -9.25
N PHE A 101 7.67 10.67 -9.40
CA PHE A 101 8.67 10.37 -8.37
C PHE A 101 10.04 10.78 -8.87
N ASP A 102 10.81 11.44 -8.04
CA ASP A 102 12.22 11.67 -8.34
C ASP A 102 13.10 10.44 -8.01
N ALA A 103 14.36 10.48 -8.42
CA ALA A 103 15.27 9.36 -8.25
C ALA A 103 15.57 9.05 -6.77
N ASP A 104 15.64 10.08 -5.93
CA ASP A 104 15.94 9.94 -4.50
C ASP A 104 14.75 9.33 -3.77
N GLU A 105 13.52 9.77 -4.07
CA GLU A 105 12.29 9.18 -3.54
C GLU A 105 12.20 7.69 -3.90
N LEU A 106 12.44 7.32 -5.17
CA LEU A 106 12.40 5.93 -5.61
C LEU A 106 13.47 5.08 -4.92
N ALA A 107 14.68 5.59 -4.74
CA ALA A 107 15.76 4.88 -4.05
C ALA A 107 15.42 4.61 -2.57
N ILE A 108 14.81 5.57 -1.88
CA ILE A 108 14.38 5.40 -0.49
C ILE A 108 13.19 4.44 -0.40
N ILE A 109 12.22 4.57 -1.31
CA ILE A 109 11.07 3.64 -1.38
C ILE A 109 11.58 2.21 -1.59
N GLU A 110 12.50 1.98 -2.53
CA GLU A 110 13.05 0.65 -2.81
C GLU A 110 13.75 0.04 -1.59
N LYS A 111 14.43 0.85 -0.78
CA LYS A 111 15.06 0.41 0.47
C LYS A 111 14.04 -0.10 1.50
N HIS A 112 12.83 0.43 1.53
CA HIS A 112 11.80 0.10 2.51
C HIS A 112 10.67 -0.78 1.97
N ALA A 113 10.47 -0.82 0.65
CA ALA A 113 9.51 -1.70 -0.01
C ALA A 113 10.13 -3.08 -0.27
N VAL A 114 10.66 -3.69 0.79
CA VAL A 114 11.30 -5.02 0.74
C VAL A 114 10.27 -6.13 0.95
N ASP A 115 10.59 -7.33 0.44
CA ASP A 115 9.80 -8.52 0.71
C ASP A 115 9.94 -8.89 2.20
N SER A 116 8.88 -8.69 2.95
CA SER A 116 8.78 -9.07 4.36
C SER A 116 8.23 -10.50 4.56
N GLY A 117 8.23 -11.31 3.51
CA GLY A 117 7.67 -12.67 3.56
C GLY A 117 6.14 -12.70 3.65
N ILE A 118 5.48 -11.57 3.40
CA ILE A 118 4.03 -11.44 3.46
C ILE A 118 3.43 -11.85 2.12
N ASN A 119 3.09 -13.13 1.97
CA ASN A 119 2.34 -13.61 0.82
C ASN A 119 0.89 -13.89 1.23
N LEU A 120 0.02 -12.91 1.02
CA LEU A 120 -1.41 -13.01 1.32
C LEU A 120 -2.15 -14.04 0.45
N TRP A 121 -1.51 -14.49 -0.62
CA TRP A 121 -2.07 -15.39 -1.63
C TRP A 121 -1.42 -16.76 -1.64
N SER A 122 -0.48 -17.02 -0.72
CA SER A 122 0.24 -18.31 -0.69
C SER A 122 -0.68 -19.54 -0.62
N PRO A 123 -1.83 -19.53 0.09
CA PRO A 123 -2.74 -20.67 0.09
C PRO A 123 -3.37 -20.97 -1.27
N SER A 124 -3.58 -19.95 -2.12
CA SER A 124 -4.13 -20.11 -3.47
C SER A 124 -3.07 -20.42 -4.53
N SER A 125 -1.80 -20.22 -4.20
CA SER A 125 -0.66 -20.50 -5.08
C SER A 125 -0.06 -21.90 -4.88
N ALA A 126 -0.56 -22.66 -3.91
CA ALA A 126 -0.08 -24.00 -3.54
C ALA A 126 -0.79 -25.13 -4.31
N VAL A 127 -1.32 -24.85 -5.53
CA VAL A 127 -1.97 -25.84 -6.40
C VAL A 127 -1.02 -26.25 -7.51
#